data_b986a0f3236db2c83b3241acaa5500a1
#
_entry.id   b986a0f3236db2c83b3241acaa5500a1
#
_cell.length_a   1.000
_cell.length_b   1.000
_cell.length_c   1.000
_cell.angle_alpha   90.00
_cell.angle_beta   90.00
_cell.angle_gamma   90.00
#
_symmetry.space_group_name_H-M   'P 1'
#
loop_
_entity.id
_entity.type
_entity.pdbx_description
1 polymer ?
#
loop_
_entity_poly.entity_id
_entity_poly.type
_entity_poly.pdbx_seq_one_letter_code
_entity_poly.pdbx_strand_id
1 'polypeptide(L)'
;YGHISTWDTSLITDMSELFYYNQTFNDDISSWDVSSVTTTEKMFKFAEDFNQDLSGWDVSNVVYMNEMFYYATDFNQDIESWDVSSVTNMRNMFENAESFDQDISDWDISNVTRMGNMFNSANDLSDDNKCAIHTSFDSNTSWPYDWESFCSDE
;
A
#
# COMPACT_ATOMS: atom_id res chain seq x y z
N TYR A 1 18.60 -3.38 -23.28
CA TYR A 1 17.36 -3.67 -22.55
C TYR A 1 16.36 -2.58 -22.93
N GLY A 2 15.07 -2.92 -23.13
CA GLY A 2 14.00 -1.96 -23.42
C GLY A 2 13.64 -1.09 -22.19
N HIS A 3 12.69 -0.15 -22.39
CA HIS A 3 12.16 0.66 -21.28
C HIS A 3 11.52 -0.26 -20.24
N ILE A 4 11.60 0.08 -18.95
CA ILE A 4 11.10 -0.75 -17.84
C ILE A 4 9.62 -1.13 -18.00
N SER A 5 8.79 -0.25 -18.58
CA SER A 5 7.37 -0.51 -18.88
C SER A 5 7.12 -1.66 -19.88
N THR A 6 8.18 -2.14 -20.56
CA THR A 6 8.05 -3.25 -21.55
C THR A 6 8.59 -4.58 -21.02
N TRP A 7 8.95 -4.64 -19.76
CA TRP A 7 9.49 -5.87 -19.18
C TRP A 7 8.37 -6.90 -18.96
N ASP A 8 8.66 -8.16 -19.29
CA ASP A 8 7.80 -9.28 -18.95
C ASP A 8 8.06 -9.69 -17.50
N THR A 9 7.10 -9.42 -16.63
CA THR A 9 7.16 -9.70 -15.19
C THR A 9 6.28 -10.88 -14.77
N SER A 10 5.60 -11.54 -15.71
CA SER A 10 4.58 -12.56 -15.45
C SER A 10 5.06 -13.77 -14.64
N LEU A 11 6.38 -14.06 -14.64
CA LEU A 11 6.97 -15.15 -13.88
C LEU A 11 7.65 -14.71 -12.58
N ILE A 12 7.59 -13.42 -12.25
CA ILE A 12 8.21 -12.92 -11.02
C ILE A 12 7.27 -13.19 -9.84
N THR A 13 7.81 -13.83 -8.81
CA THR A 13 7.05 -14.14 -7.58
C THR A 13 7.48 -13.32 -6.38
N ASP A 14 8.65 -12.70 -6.43
CA ASP A 14 9.23 -11.88 -5.36
C ASP A 14 9.70 -10.56 -5.94
N MET A 15 9.06 -9.46 -5.49
CA MET A 15 9.42 -8.08 -5.83
C MET A 15 9.91 -7.30 -4.60
N SER A 16 10.36 -8.01 -3.56
CA SER A 16 10.88 -7.38 -2.34
C SER A 16 12.06 -6.46 -2.67
N GLU A 17 12.03 -5.27 -2.08
CA GLU A 17 13.12 -4.29 -2.14
C GLU A 17 13.52 -3.82 -3.57
N LEU A 18 12.68 -4.06 -4.60
CA LEU A 18 13.05 -3.85 -6.01
C LEU A 18 13.47 -2.39 -6.31
N PHE A 19 12.82 -1.40 -5.69
CA PHE A 19 13.13 0.03 -5.82
C PHE A 19 13.55 0.66 -4.48
N TYR A 20 14.03 -0.15 -3.56
CA TYR A 20 14.46 0.28 -2.23
C TYR A 20 15.55 1.36 -2.31
N TYR A 21 15.34 2.50 -1.62
CA TYR A 21 16.20 3.69 -1.68
C TYR A 21 16.39 4.32 -3.08
N ASN A 22 15.55 3.98 -4.05
CA ASN A 22 15.57 4.67 -5.34
C ASN A 22 14.67 5.92 -5.29
N GLN A 23 15.14 6.97 -4.62
CA GLN A 23 14.38 8.16 -4.24
C GLN A 23 13.66 8.82 -5.42
N THR A 24 14.30 8.83 -6.60
CA THR A 24 13.77 9.50 -7.80
C THR A 24 13.09 8.55 -8.77
N PHE A 25 12.84 7.30 -8.36
CA PHE A 25 12.13 6.35 -9.21
C PHE A 25 10.66 6.76 -9.36
N ASN A 26 10.25 7.03 -10.59
CA ASN A 26 8.87 7.33 -10.95
C ASN A 26 8.55 6.92 -12.39
N ASP A 27 9.17 5.82 -12.88
CA ASP A 27 8.87 5.29 -14.21
C ASP A 27 7.53 4.54 -14.21
N ASP A 28 6.83 4.57 -15.35
CA ASP A 28 5.57 3.86 -15.56
C ASP A 28 5.78 2.34 -15.55
N ILE A 29 5.14 1.70 -14.59
CA ILE A 29 5.10 0.23 -14.39
C ILE A 29 3.67 -0.30 -14.33
N SER A 30 2.68 0.50 -14.74
CA SER A 30 1.25 0.16 -14.70
C SER A 30 0.90 -1.10 -15.51
N SER A 31 1.70 -1.39 -16.55
CA SER A 31 1.52 -2.54 -17.43
C SER A 31 2.14 -3.84 -16.93
N TRP A 32 2.83 -3.82 -15.76
CA TRP A 32 3.43 -5.03 -15.23
C TRP A 32 2.39 -6.06 -14.80
N ASP A 33 2.61 -7.31 -15.18
CA ASP A 33 1.85 -8.44 -14.66
C ASP A 33 2.46 -8.87 -13.31
N VAL A 34 1.73 -8.58 -12.23
CA VAL A 34 2.13 -8.91 -10.85
C VAL A 34 1.30 -10.06 -10.27
N SER A 35 0.47 -10.72 -11.08
CA SER A 35 -0.46 -11.75 -10.63
C SER A 35 0.22 -12.99 -10.01
N SER A 36 1.52 -13.21 -10.31
CA SER A 36 2.31 -14.29 -9.69
C SER A 36 3.06 -13.87 -8.43
N VAL A 37 3.02 -12.56 -8.06
CA VAL A 37 3.81 -12.02 -6.95
C VAL A 37 3.21 -12.40 -5.61
N THR A 38 4.05 -12.89 -4.71
CA THR A 38 3.65 -13.26 -3.33
C THR A 38 4.17 -12.31 -2.27
N THR A 39 5.14 -11.45 -2.60
CA THR A 39 5.69 -10.46 -1.69
C THR A 39 6.13 -9.20 -2.42
N THR A 40 5.70 -8.06 -1.88
CA THR A 40 6.11 -6.71 -2.27
C THR A 40 6.78 -5.98 -1.08
N GLU A 41 7.31 -6.76 -0.11
CA GLU A 41 7.96 -6.22 1.08
C GLU A 41 8.99 -5.14 0.69
N LYS A 42 8.85 -3.92 1.22
CA LYS A 42 9.75 -2.77 0.99
C LYS A 42 9.97 -2.39 -0.47
N MET A 43 9.09 -2.79 -1.40
CA MET A 43 9.31 -2.60 -2.85
C MET A 43 9.61 -1.15 -3.21
N PHE A 44 8.87 -0.18 -2.65
CA PHE A 44 9.04 1.26 -2.89
C PHE A 44 9.54 2.00 -1.63
N LYS A 45 10.12 1.30 -0.69
CA LYS A 45 10.62 1.91 0.54
C LYS A 45 11.70 2.94 0.24
N PHE A 46 11.49 4.21 0.64
CA PHE A 46 12.30 5.38 0.32
C PHE A 46 12.37 5.71 -1.19
N ALA A 47 11.38 5.31 -1.98
CA ALA A 47 11.16 5.81 -3.32
C ALA A 47 10.29 7.09 -3.25
N GLU A 48 10.90 8.19 -2.83
CA GLU A 48 10.21 9.42 -2.41
C GLU A 48 9.31 10.01 -3.51
N ASP A 49 9.79 10.06 -4.76
CA ASP A 49 9.09 10.63 -5.91
C ASP A 49 8.06 9.66 -6.54
N PHE A 50 7.95 8.40 -6.03
CA PHE A 50 7.12 7.39 -6.68
C PHE A 50 5.62 7.70 -6.52
N ASN A 51 4.94 7.90 -7.66
CA ASN A 51 3.50 8.16 -7.70
C ASN A 51 2.86 7.69 -9.02
N GLN A 52 3.17 6.45 -9.47
CA GLN A 52 2.61 5.88 -10.69
C GLN A 52 1.36 5.06 -10.41
N ASP A 53 0.46 5.03 -11.39
CA ASP A 53 -0.81 4.29 -11.33
C ASP A 53 -0.56 2.78 -11.17
N LEU A 54 -1.10 2.22 -10.10
CA LEU A 54 -1.06 0.79 -9.78
C LEU A 54 -2.45 0.17 -9.69
N SER A 55 -3.49 0.89 -10.09
CA SER A 55 -4.89 0.44 -9.98
C SER A 55 -5.18 -0.85 -10.76
N GLY A 56 -4.41 -1.09 -11.83
CA GLY A 56 -4.54 -2.30 -12.66
C GLY A 56 -3.79 -3.53 -12.14
N TRP A 57 -3.06 -3.43 -11.02
CA TRP A 57 -2.29 -4.57 -10.50
C TRP A 57 -3.17 -5.63 -9.83
N ASP A 58 -3.02 -6.89 -10.24
CA ASP A 58 -3.61 -8.04 -9.55
C ASP A 58 -2.70 -8.47 -8.40
N VAL A 59 -3.01 -8.00 -7.18
CA VAL A 59 -2.25 -8.29 -5.96
C VAL A 59 -2.85 -9.44 -5.14
N SER A 60 -3.82 -10.17 -5.68
CA SER A 60 -4.60 -11.18 -4.95
C SER A 60 -3.76 -12.34 -4.37
N ASN A 61 -2.56 -12.58 -4.91
CA ASN A 61 -1.63 -13.58 -4.41
C ASN A 61 -0.59 -13.03 -3.43
N VAL A 62 -0.57 -11.71 -3.17
CA VAL A 62 0.43 -11.10 -2.28
C VAL A 62 0.10 -11.40 -0.82
N VAL A 63 1.09 -11.90 -0.09
CA VAL A 63 1.00 -12.27 1.33
C VAL A 63 1.67 -11.23 2.24
N TYR A 64 2.73 -10.58 1.75
CA TYR A 64 3.52 -9.62 2.51
C TYR A 64 3.61 -8.29 1.78
N MET A 65 3.04 -7.23 2.41
CA MET A 65 3.08 -5.84 1.95
C MET A 65 3.75 -4.89 2.97
N ASN A 66 4.44 -5.45 3.97
CA ASN A 66 5.06 -4.61 5.00
C ASN A 66 6.09 -3.66 4.41
N GLU A 67 6.01 -2.40 4.85
CA GLU A 67 6.90 -1.32 4.43
C GLU A 67 6.89 -1.00 2.92
N MET A 68 5.86 -1.46 2.16
CA MET A 68 5.85 -1.32 0.70
C MET A 68 6.01 0.13 0.24
N PHE A 69 5.34 1.08 0.89
CA PHE A 69 5.40 2.52 0.61
C PHE A 69 5.99 3.33 1.76
N TYR A 70 6.82 2.72 2.59
CA TYR A 70 7.48 3.39 3.71
C TYR A 70 8.37 4.53 3.21
N TYR A 71 8.08 5.79 3.61
CA TYR A 71 8.74 7.00 3.09
C TYR A 71 8.63 7.17 1.55
N ALA A 72 7.59 6.66 0.91
CA ALA A 72 7.19 7.04 -0.45
C ALA A 72 6.31 8.31 -0.35
N THR A 73 6.96 9.46 -0.13
CA THR A 73 6.32 10.70 0.32
C THR A 73 5.28 11.25 -0.65
N ASP A 74 5.47 11.05 -1.95
CA ASP A 74 4.58 11.55 -3.01
C ASP A 74 3.46 10.56 -3.38
N PHE A 75 3.51 9.31 -2.85
CA PHE A 75 2.56 8.28 -3.26
C PHE A 75 1.14 8.59 -2.81
N ASN A 76 0.23 8.77 -3.79
CA ASN A 76 -1.20 8.99 -3.57
C ASN A 76 -2.06 8.45 -4.72
N GLN A 77 -1.77 7.23 -5.21
CA GLN A 77 -2.56 6.62 -6.29
C GLN A 77 -3.69 5.77 -5.75
N ASP A 78 -4.77 5.70 -6.54
CA ASP A 78 -5.94 4.87 -6.24
C ASP A 78 -5.56 3.38 -6.22
N ILE A 79 -5.77 2.76 -5.07
CA ILE A 79 -5.55 1.33 -4.82
C ILE A 79 -6.76 0.69 -4.12
N GLU A 80 -7.91 1.36 -4.13
CA GLU A 80 -9.16 0.89 -3.51
C GLU A 80 -9.54 -0.51 -4.01
N SER A 81 -9.37 -0.75 -5.32
CA SER A 81 -9.76 -1.99 -5.99
C SER A 81 -8.85 -3.20 -5.71
N TRP A 82 -7.76 -3.03 -4.96
CA TRP A 82 -6.84 -4.14 -4.69
C TRP A 82 -7.49 -5.25 -3.84
N ASP A 83 -7.43 -6.48 -4.31
CA ASP A 83 -7.78 -7.65 -3.50
C ASP A 83 -6.60 -8.00 -2.57
N VAL A 84 -6.71 -7.56 -1.32
CA VAL A 84 -5.70 -7.81 -0.27
C VAL A 84 -6.06 -8.97 0.65
N SER A 85 -7.08 -9.77 0.30
CA SER A 85 -7.60 -10.84 1.16
C SER A 85 -6.56 -11.92 1.52
N SER A 86 -5.47 -12.05 0.74
CA SER A 86 -4.37 -12.97 1.06
C SER A 86 -3.30 -12.36 1.97
N VAL A 87 -3.35 -11.04 2.22
CA VAL A 87 -2.28 -10.34 2.95
C VAL A 87 -2.34 -10.63 4.44
N THR A 88 -1.17 -10.93 5.03
CA THR A 88 -1.04 -11.20 6.48
C THR A 88 -0.25 -10.15 7.22
N ASN A 89 0.52 -9.31 6.53
CA ASN A 89 1.41 -8.33 7.13
C ASN A 89 1.42 -7.02 6.33
N MET A 90 0.88 -5.95 6.95
CA MET A 90 0.86 -4.57 6.44
C MET A 90 1.60 -3.59 7.37
N ARG A 91 2.50 -4.10 8.23
CA ARG A 91 3.23 -3.25 9.18
C ARG A 91 3.98 -2.16 8.44
N ASN A 92 3.86 -0.90 8.90
CA ASN A 92 4.53 0.29 8.37
C ASN A 92 4.26 0.54 6.87
N MET A 93 3.17 0.02 6.29
CA MET A 93 2.98 0.04 4.82
C MET A 93 3.00 1.45 4.25
N PHE A 94 2.36 2.40 4.91
CA PHE A 94 2.27 3.82 4.53
C PHE A 94 2.92 4.75 5.55
N GLU A 95 3.81 4.24 6.41
CA GLU A 95 4.49 5.08 7.40
C GLU A 95 5.35 6.12 6.68
N ASN A 96 5.12 7.41 6.99
CA ASN A 96 5.73 8.56 6.31
C ASN A 96 5.44 8.65 4.79
N ALA A 97 4.38 8.04 4.29
CA ALA A 97 3.80 8.34 2.98
C ALA A 97 2.94 9.62 3.12
N GLU A 98 3.60 10.77 3.14
CA GLU A 98 3.01 12.04 3.59
C GLU A 98 1.79 12.45 2.78
N SER A 99 1.81 12.25 1.45
CA SER A 99 0.74 12.64 0.53
C SER A 99 -0.41 11.61 0.45
N PHE A 100 -0.29 10.44 1.10
CA PHE A 100 -1.29 9.38 0.96
C PHE A 100 -2.65 9.78 1.55
N ASP A 101 -3.68 9.86 0.70
CA ASP A 101 -5.07 10.16 1.09
C ASP A 101 -6.07 9.35 0.23
N GLN A 102 -5.98 8.01 0.28
CA GLN A 102 -6.92 7.15 -0.44
C GLN A 102 -7.85 6.41 0.55
N ASP A 103 -9.11 6.25 0.14
CA ASP A 103 -10.06 5.39 0.85
C ASP A 103 -9.74 3.92 0.53
N ILE A 104 -9.37 3.17 1.54
CA ILE A 104 -9.11 1.73 1.46
C ILE A 104 -10.03 0.93 2.39
N SER A 105 -11.15 1.52 2.79
CA SER A 105 -12.10 0.92 3.72
C SER A 105 -12.74 -0.38 3.17
N ASP A 106 -12.76 -0.55 1.86
CA ASP A 106 -13.28 -1.77 1.22
C ASP A 106 -12.29 -2.96 1.22
N TRP A 107 -11.08 -2.77 1.72
CA TRP A 107 -10.11 -3.86 1.80
C TRP A 107 -10.54 -4.97 2.78
N ASP A 108 -10.53 -6.22 2.33
CA ASP A 108 -10.68 -7.37 3.23
C ASP A 108 -9.38 -7.66 3.99
N ILE A 109 -9.31 -7.16 5.22
CA ILE A 109 -8.16 -7.35 6.10
C ILE A 109 -8.32 -8.49 7.09
N SER A 110 -9.26 -9.41 6.88
CA SER A 110 -9.58 -10.49 7.82
C SER A 110 -8.40 -11.41 8.13
N ASN A 111 -7.46 -11.55 7.19
CA ASN A 111 -6.24 -12.35 7.35
C ASN A 111 -5.03 -11.55 7.85
N VAL A 112 -5.15 -10.23 7.99
CA VAL A 112 -4.03 -9.39 8.42
C VAL A 112 -3.81 -9.51 9.93
N THR A 113 -2.61 -9.90 10.32
CA THR A 113 -2.20 -10.09 11.72
C THR A 113 -1.19 -9.07 12.21
N ARG A 114 -0.71 -8.19 11.33
CA ARG A 114 0.29 -7.16 11.63
C ARG A 114 0.00 -5.88 10.87
N MET A 115 -0.43 -4.82 11.60
CA MET A 115 -0.71 -3.48 11.06
C MET A 115 -0.04 -2.35 11.85
N GLY A 116 0.91 -2.67 12.74
CA GLY A 116 1.57 -1.65 13.58
C GLY A 116 2.20 -0.55 12.73
N ASN A 117 1.96 0.71 13.10
CA ASN A 117 2.45 1.94 12.46
C ASN A 117 2.07 2.12 10.98
N MET A 118 1.02 1.43 10.49
CA MET A 118 0.66 1.42 9.07
C MET A 118 0.54 2.83 8.47
N PHE A 119 0.02 3.80 9.23
CA PHE A 119 -0.23 5.18 8.80
C PHE A 119 0.51 6.24 9.65
N ASN A 120 1.53 5.86 10.41
CA ASN A 120 2.29 6.85 11.17
C ASN A 120 2.87 7.92 10.25
N SER A 121 2.60 9.21 10.55
CA SER A 121 3.07 10.33 9.74
C SER A 121 2.58 10.31 8.27
N ALA A 122 1.48 9.64 7.95
CA ALA A 122 0.71 9.86 6.72
C ALA A 122 -0.14 11.12 6.92
N ASN A 123 0.50 12.30 6.77
CA ASN A 123 -0.04 13.55 7.30
C ASN A 123 -1.24 14.09 6.52
N ASP A 124 -1.31 13.82 5.22
CA ASP A 124 -2.40 14.28 4.37
C ASP A 124 -3.64 13.37 4.43
N LEU A 125 -3.55 12.20 5.12
CA LEU A 125 -4.71 11.32 5.25
C LEU A 125 -5.85 12.07 5.95
N SER A 126 -6.93 12.31 5.18
CA SER A 126 -8.08 13.12 5.60
C SER A 126 -8.86 12.48 6.74
N ASP A 127 -9.61 13.30 7.48
CA ASP A 127 -10.44 12.82 8.58
C ASP A 127 -11.57 11.92 8.06
N ASP A 128 -12.09 12.19 6.86
CA ASP A 128 -13.11 11.34 6.22
C ASP A 128 -12.55 9.95 5.91
N ASN A 129 -11.36 9.86 5.32
CA ASN A 129 -10.71 8.58 5.03
C ASN A 129 -10.29 7.85 6.32
N LYS A 130 -9.80 8.58 7.34
CA LYS A 130 -9.54 7.98 8.66
C LYS A 130 -10.77 7.35 9.26
N CYS A 131 -11.92 8.05 9.21
CA CYS A 131 -13.18 7.51 9.72
C CYS A 131 -13.65 6.28 8.95
N ALA A 132 -13.65 6.34 7.60
CA ALA A 132 -14.05 5.21 6.76
C ALA A 132 -13.20 3.97 7.05
N ILE A 133 -11.87 4.13 7.04
CA ILE A 133 -10.91 3.07 7.32
C ILE A 133 -11.11 2.51 8.74
N HIS A 134 -11.24 3.37 9.77
CA HIS A 134 -11.44 2.94 11.14
C HIS A 134 -12.72 2.12 11.28
N THR A 135 -13.84 2.61 10.75
CA THR A 135 -15.14 1.93 10.82
C THR A 135 -15.07 0.52 10.23
N SER A 136 -14.31 0.34 9.15
CA SER A 136 -14.14 -0.97 8.50
C SER A 136 -13.15 -1.87 9.25
N PHE A 137 -12.02 -1.30 9.73
CA PHE A 137 -10.88 -2.07 10.23
C PHE A 137 -10.92 -2.35 11.74
N ASP A 138 -11.73 -1.61 12.53
CA ASP A 138 -11.76 -1.68 14.01
C ASP A 138 -12.08 -3.09 14.54
N SER A 139 -12.82 -3.90 13.80
CA SER A 139 -13.10 -5.29 14.18
C SER A 139 -11.88 -6.22 14.14
N ASN A 140 -10.81 -5.83 13.44
CA ASN A 140 -9.57 -6.61 13.39
C ASN A 140 -8.70 -6.30 14.62
N THR A 141 -8.39 -7.32 15.41
CA THR A 141 -7.62 -7.19 16.67
C THR A 141 -6.20 -6.68 16.51
N SER A 142 -5.68 -6.64 15.29
CA SER A 142 -4.35 -6.09 14.96
C SER A 142 -4.40 -4.62 14.55
N TRP A 143 -5.61 -4.01 14.44
CA TRP A 143 -5.79 -2.59 14.15
C TRP A 143 -5.23 -1.73 15.30
N PRO A 144 -4.25 -0.84 15.06
CA PRO A 144 -3.54 -0.20 16.14
C PRO A 144 -4.06 1.20 16.50
N TYR A 145 -5.06 1.73 15.75
CA TYR A 145 -5.48 3.13 15.87
C TYR A 145 -6.85 3.26 16.53
N ASP A 146 -7.00 4.29 17.36
CA ASP A 146 -8.28 4.79 17.87
C ASP A 146 -8.61 6.09 17.11
N TRP A 147 -9.36 5.96 16.03
CA TRP A 147 -9.78 7.06 15.17
C TRP A 147 -11.27 7.38 15.27
N GLU A 148 -11.95 6.88 16.30
CA GLU A 148 -13.37 7.15 16.59
C GLU A 148 -13.70 8.66 16.56
N SER A 149 -12.76 9.49 17.07
CA SER A 149 -12.96 10.94 17.12
C SER A 149 -13.04 11.63 15.76
N PHE A 150 -12.58 10.98 14.68
CA PHE A 150 -12.73 11.47 13.31
C PHE A 150 -14.09 11.12 12.71
N CYS A 151 -14.84 10.20 13.33
CA CYS A 151 -16.17 9.77 12.90
C CYS A 151 -17.29 10.56 13.62
N SER A 152 -17.07 11.84 13.94
CA SER A 152 -18.09 12.63 14.60
C SER A 152 -19.31 12.85 13.69
N ASP A 153 -20.48 12.48 14.21
CA ASP A 153 -21.78 12.72 13.59
C ASP A 153 -21.96 14.22 13.27
N GLU A 154 -22.26 14.53 11.99
CA GLU A 154 -22.89 15.81 11.66
C GLU A 154 -24.33 15.88 12.19
#